data_4f6b11b9601f1d6f1d486cf5365b4c4c
#
_entry.id   4f6b11b9601f1d6f1d486cf5365b4c4c
#
_cell.length_a   1.000
_cell.length_b   1.000
_cell.length_c   1.000
_cell.angle_alpha   90.00
_cell.angle_beta   90.00
_cell.angle_gamma   90.00
#
_symmetry.space_group_name_H-M   'P 1'
#
loop_
_entity.id
_entity.type
_entity.pdbx_description
1 polymer ?
#
loop_
_entity_poly.entity_id
_entity_poly.type
_entity_poly.pdbx_seq_one_letter_code
_entity_poly.pdbx_strand_id
1 'polypeptide(L)'
;PFLLFILLLMLTLVVYQPGLMGDYVFDDMQNLLLNARLDMESLDVTSLKSASLSAGPGIFKRPVSMLSFALNRYVTGIDPFYHKVVNLAIHLLTGVALLLLTRRIMQTHRQWHGPELPPAADTWLPVLVCGAWLLHPLNLTSVLYIVQRMTSLSALLTVCGLYCYVRGRQQQLAGSAGWAWILSGLLIFGSLAFLSKENGALLPLYMFVIELALFRFRNRNQGFHNGIAVFFTLSLLMPALGVLISLVGAPDVLLGGYTGRDFNLGERVLTEMRVLVFYLKLLLAPSISELGLYHDDIQLSRNLLDPATTLYSLLALASLLTG
;
A
#
# COMPACT_ATOMS: atom_id res chain seq x y z
N PRO A 1 -18.07 17.37 -11.75
CA PRO A 1 -17.11 16.41 -11.19
C PRO A 1 -16.89 16.61 -9.70
N PHE A 2 -16.77 17.84 -9.20
CA PHE A 2 -16.60 18.07 -7.76
C PHE A 2 -17.80 17.56 -6.94
N LEU A 3 -19.01 17.88 -7.33
CA LEU A 3 -20.22 17.37 -6.68
C LEU A 3 -20.28 15.83 -6.70
N LEU A 4 -19.95 15.20 -7.85
CA LEU A 4 -19.89 13.73 -7.93
C LEU A 4 -18.86 13.14 -6.96
N PHE A 5 -17.69 13.78 -6.82
CA PHE A 5 -16.69 13.33 -5.86
C PHE A 5 -17.19 13.40 -4.42
N ILE A 6 -17.87 14.49 -4.05
CA ILE A 6 -18.52 14.60 -2.72
C ILE A 6 -19.58 13.52 -2.53
N LEU A 7 -20.41 13.26 -3.55
CA LEU A 7 -21.40 12.19 -3.50
C LEU A 7 -20.76 10.80 -3.32
N LEU A 8 -19.62 10.55 -3.97
CA LEU A 8 -18.86 9.30 -3.77
C LEU A 8 -18.32 9.17 -2.36
N LEU A 9 -17.80 10.25 -1.76
CA LEU A 9 -17.37 10.22 -0.35
C LEU A 9 -18.56 9.94 0.58
N MET A 10 -19.72 10.59 0.36
CA MET A 10 -20.94 10.35 1.14
C MET A 10 -21.46 8.92 0.96
N LEU A 11 -21.46 8.41 -0.28
CA LEU A 11 -21.83 7.02 -0.55
C LEU A 11 -20.91 6.04 0.17
N THR A 12 -19.60 6.31 0.20
CA THR A 12 -18.63 5.49 0.93
C THR A 12 -18.96 5.46 2.42
N LEU A 13 -19.27 6.61 3.04
CA LEU A 13 -19.69 6.67 4.44
C LEU A 13 -20.94 5.79 4.69
N VAL A 14 -21.96 5.88 3.83
CA VAL A 14 -23.20 5.10 3.95
C VAL A 14 -22.93 3.60 3.81
N VAL A 15 -22.11 3.20 2.83
CA VAL A 15 -21.78 1.78 2.58
C VAL A 15 -21.01 1.15 3.75
N TYR A 16 -20.11 1.88 4.38
CA TYR A 16 -19.31 1.36 5.50
C TYR A 16 -20.00 1.46 6.87
N GLN A 17 -21.01 2.34 6.99
CA GLN A 17 -21.71 2.62 8.27
C GLN A 17 -22.20 1.37 9.00
N PRO A 18 -22.83 0.37 8.37
CA PRO A 18 -23.31 -0.82 9.08
C PRO A 18 -22.19 -1.64 9.74
N GLY A 19 -21.00 -1.69 9.12
CA GLY A 19 -19.84 -2.44 9.61
C GLY A 19 -19.10 -1.77 10.77
N LEU A 20 -19.34 -0.48 11.04
CA LEU A 20 -18.64 0.24 12.11
C LEU A 20 -19.00 -0.29 13.50
N MET A 21 -20.20 -0.84 13.68
CA MET A 21 -20.68 -1.38 14.96
C MET A 21 -20.17 -2.80 15.29
N GLY A 22 -19.41 -3.42 14.38
CA GLY A 22 -18.81 -4.75 14.62
C GLY A 22 -17.73 -4.72 15.68
N ASP A 23 -17.44 -5.88 16.25
CA ASP A 23 -16.46 -6.07 17.31
C ASP A 23 -15.02 -6.22 16.80
N TYR A 24 -14.06 -6.41 17.72
CA TYR A 24 -12.69 -6.81 17.41
C TYR A 24 -12.65 -8.23 16.85
N VAL A 25 -11.79 -8.50 15.87
CA VAL A 25 -11.65 -9.80 15.23
C VAL A 25 -10.18 -10.20 15.10
N PHE A 26 -9.92 -11.50 15.23
CA PHE A 26 -8.59 -12.10 14.97
C PHE A 26 -7.39 -11.36 15.61
N ASP A 27 -6.49 -10.87 14.79
CA ASP A 27 -5.26 -10.18 15.22
C ASP A 27 -5.53 -8.87 15.97
N ASP A 28 -6.75 -8.30 15.86
CA ASP A 28 -7.15 -7.16 16.68
C ASP A 28 -7.07 -7.50 18.16
N MET A 29 -7.42 -8.73 18.54
CA MET A 29 -7.40 -9.17 19.94
C MET A 29 -6.01 -9.07 20.55
N GLN A 30 -5.01 -9.68 19.90
CA GLN A 30 -3.65 -9.73 20.45
C GLN A 30 -2.86 -8.44 20.24
N ASN A 31 -2.99 -7.83 19.06
CA ASN A 31 -2.20 -6.64 18.73
C ASN A 31 -2.75 -5.37 19.33
N LEU A 32 -4.07 -5.30 19.56
CA LEU A 32 -4.74 -4.09 20.03
C LEU A 32 -5.39 -4.30 21.40
N LEU A 33 -6.41 -5.14 21.54
CA LEU A 33 -7.22 -5.23 22.75
C LEU A 33 -6.39 -5.68 23.96
N LEU A 34 -5.60 -6.73 23.83
CA LEU A 34 -4.78 -7.30 24.90
C LEU A 34 -3.38 -6.64 25.03
N ASN A 35 -3.09 -5.63 24.22
CA ASN A 35 -1.80 -4.95 24.23
C ASN A 35 -1.81 -3.79 25.23
N ALA A 36 -1.48 -4.09 26.49
CA ALA A 36 -1.45 -3.10 27.57
C ALA A 36 -0.49 -1.91 27.31
N ARG A 37 0.50 -2.01 26.40
CA ARG A 37 1.38 -0.89 26.06
C ARG A 37 0.68 0.21 25.27
N LEU A 38 -0.52 -0.06 24.75
CA LEU A 38 -1.35 0.95 24.10
C LEU A 38 -2.18 1.77 25.10
N ASP A 39 -2.25 1.35 26.39
CA ASP A 39 -2.91 2.09 27.45
C ASP A 39 -1.96 3.15 28.00
N MET A 40 -1.99 4.32 27.37
CA MET A 40 -1.18 5.46 27.82
C MET A 40 -1.95 6.27 28.88
N GLU A 41 -1.34 6.48 30.05
CA GLU A 41 -1.90 7.37 31.07
C GLU A 41 -1.57 8.84 30.79
N SER A 42 -0.47 9.09 30.04
CA SER A 42 0.02 10.43 29.70
C SER A 42 0.63 10.44 28.29
N LEU A 43 0.72 11.64 27.69
CA LEU A 43 1.38 11.87 26.40
C LEU A 43 2.87 12.22 26.55
N ASP A 44 3.55 11.63 27.52
CA ASP A 44 4.99 11.79 27.68
C ASP A 44 5.79 10.92 26.69
N VAL A 45 7.07 11.27 26.51
CA VAL A 45 7.96 10.60 25.54
C VAL A 45 8.12 9.11 25.82
N THR A 46 8.12 8.71 27.10
CA THR A 46 8.30 7.31 27.51
C THR A 46 7.10 6.47 27.12
N SER A 47 5.89 6.95 27.42
CA SER A 47 4.63 6.31 27.05
C SER A 47 4.47 6.21 25.53
N LEU A 48 4.73 7.30 24.81
CA LEU A 48 4.67 7.33 23.33
C LEU A 48 5.68 6.34 22.71
N LYS A 49 6.91 6.29 23.22
CA LYS A 49 7.95 5.35 22.77
C LYS A 49 7.55 3.89 23.07
N SER A 50 7.06 3.60 24.28
CA SER A 50 6.61 2.26 24.66
C SER A 50 5.48 1.78 23.75
N ALA A 51 4.46 2.62 23.54
CA ALA A 51 3.34 2.32 22.66
C ALA A 51 3.77 2.11 21.20
N SER A 52 4.62 2.99 20.68
CA SER A 52 5.08 2.90 19.27
C SER A 52 5.86 1.62 18.97
N LEU A 53 6.55 1.05 19.95
CA LEU A 53 7.35 -0.17 19.81
C LEU A 53 6.62 -1.44 20.31
N SER A 54 5.32 -1.38 20.52
CA SER A 54 4.52 -2.44 21.14
C SER A 54 4.01 -3.52 20.18
N ALA A 55 4.22 -3.39 18.84
CA ALA A 55 3.82 -4.42 17.89
C ALA A 55 4.43 -5.80 18.24
N GLY A 56 3.67 -6.84 17.92
CA GLY A 56 4.06 -8.24 18.14
C GLY A 56 5.40 -8.65 17.53
N PRO A 57 5.63 -9.93 17.27
CA PRO A 57 6.88 -10.42 16.70
C PRO A 57 7.16 -9.77 15.34
N GLY A 58 8.44 -9.46 15.10
CA GLY A 58 8.90 -8.79 13.88
C GLY A 58 9.95 -7.72 14.19
N ILE A 59 10.89 -7.51 13.25
CA ILE A 59 12.02 -6.59 13.41
C ILE A 59 11.52 -5.13 13.39
N PHE A 60 10.55 -4.83 12.53
CA PHE A 60 10.11 -3.46 12.24
C PHE A 60 8.89 -3.05 13.08
N LYS A 61 8.79 -3.13 14.26
CA LYS A 61 7.72 -2.79 15.23
C LYS A 61 6.59 -1.83 14.78
N ARG A 62 6.50 -1.42 13.51
CA ARG A 62 5.46 -0.55 12.89
C ARG A 62 5.07 0.67 13.73
N PRO A 63 6.06 1.48 14.14
CA PRO A 63 5.85 2.48 15.19
C PRO A 63 4.81 3.54 14.84
N VAL A 64 4.67 3.91 13.57
CA VAL A 64 3.69 4.92 13.14
C VAL A 64 2.26 4.39 13.31
N SER A 65 2.00 3.14 12.93
CA SER A 65 0.69 2.53 13.11
C SER A 65 0.37 2.28 14.57
N MET A 66 1.32 1.74 15.35
CA MET A 66 1.12 1.50 16.78
C MET A 66 0.85 2.79 17.53
N LEU A 67 1.58 3.85 17.23
CA LEU A 67 1.32 5.17 17.78
C LEU A 67 -0.09 5.68 17.42
N SER A 68 -0.54 5.47 16.18
CA SER A 68 -1.89 5.85 15.76
C SER A 68 -2.99 5.12 16.53
N PHE A 69 -2.78 3.85 16.88
CA PHE A 69 -3.70 3.08 17.73
C PHE A 69 -3.69 3.57 19.17
N ALA A 70 -2.49 3.81 19.73
CA ALA A 70 -2.35 4.30 21.09
C ALA A 70 -2.98 5.68 21.30
N LEU A 71 -2.79 6.60 20.34
CA LEU A 71 -3.43 7.91 20.37
C LEU A 71 -4.95 7.81 20.26
N ASN A 72 -5.46 6.94 19.36
CA ASN A 72 -6.89 6.69 19.26
C ASN A 72 -7.45 6.17 20.59
N ARG A 73 -6.80 5.14 21.18
CA ARG A 73 -7.20 4.55 22.46
C ARG A 73 -7.11 5.53 23.61
N TYR A 74 -6.10 6.39 23.63
CA TYR A 74 -5.98 7.45 24.63
C TYR A 74 -7.15 8.43 24.62
N VAL A 75 -7.68 8.75 23.43
CA VAL A 75 -8.78 9.72 23.26
C VAL A 75 -10.15 9.08 23.48
N THR A 76 -10.35 7.84 22.95
CA THR A 76 -11.70 7.23 22.82
C THR A 76 -11.85 5.92 23.61
N GLY A 77 -10.80 5.44 24.27
CA GLY A 77 -10.81 4.14 24.95
C GLY A 77 -10.71 2.98 23.98
N ILE A 78 -11.19 1.84 24.43
CA ILE A 78 -11.10 0.55 23.72
C ILE A 78 -12.31 0.25 22.79
N ASP A 79 -13.22 1.18 22.62
CA ASP A 79 -14.40 0.96 21.77
C ASP A 79 -13.99 0.77 20.30
N PRO A 80 -14.28 -0.39 19.67
CA PRO A 80 -13.91 -0.69 18.29
C PRO A 80 -14.54 0.27 17.28
N PHE A 81 -15.69 0.86 17.58
CA PHE A 81 -16.34 1.84 16.72
C PHE A 81 -15.43 3.00 16.36
N TYR A 82 -14.80 3.64 17.34
CA TYR A 82 -13.93 4.79 17.08
C TYR A 82 -12.66 4.41 16.33
N HIS A 83 -12.14 3.21 16.55
CA HIS A 83 -11.02 2.69 15.78
C HIS A 83 -11.38 2.53 14.30
N LYS A 84 -12.57 1.99 14.00
CA LYS A 84 -13.06 1.84 12.62
C LYS A 84 -13.39 3.18 11.98
N VAL A 85 -13.90 4.16 12.73
CA VAL A 85 -14.10 5.52 12.24
C VAL A 85 -12.77 6.15 11.78
N VAL A 86 -11.70 5.99 12.54
CA VAL A 86 -10.37 6.46 12.13
C VAL A 86 -9.87 5.73 10.87
N ASN A 87 -10.09 4.41 10.76
CA ASN A 87 -9.75 3.66 9.55
C ASN A 87 -10.53 4.17 8.33
N LEU A 88 -11.83 4.43 8.50
CA LEU A 88 -12.67 5.00 7.44
C LEU A 88 -12.19 6.40 7.05
N ALA A 89 -11.80 7.25 8.00
CA ALA A 89 -11.22 8.56 7.71
C ALA A 89 -9.91 8.44 6.89
N ILE A 90 -9.02 7.50 7.24
CA ILE A 90 -7.81 7.21 6.46
C ILE A 90 -8.17 6.75 5.05
N HIS A 91 -9.18 5.90 4.89
CA HIS A 91 -9.67 5.44 3.59
C HIS A 91 -10.18 6.61 2.73
N LEU A 92 -11.01 7.49 3.29
CA LEU A 92 -11.48 8.69 2.58
C LEU A 92 -10.34 9.64 2.18
N LEU A 93 -9.37 9.85 3.08
CA LEU A 93 -8.18 10.66 2.79
C LEU A 93 -7.33 10.04 1.67
N THR A 94 -7.23 8.72 1.63
CA THR A 94 -6.55 8.01 0.53
C THR A 94 -7.29 8.23 -0.79
N GLY A 95 -8.63 8.22 -0.78
CA GLY A 95 -9.44 8.58 -1.96
C GLY A 95 -9.15 9.99 -2.45
N VAL A 96 -9.04 10.99 -1.54
CA VAL A 96 -8.65 12.35 -1.91
C VAL A 96 -7.23 12.39 -2.51
N ALA A 97 -6.28 11.71 -1.88
CA ALA A 97 -4.90 11.65 -2.37
C ALA A 97 -4.82 10.99 -3.77
N LEU A 98 -5.58 9.91 -4.00
CA LEU A 98 -5.70 9.25 -5.31
C LEU A 98 -6.29 10.18 -6.37
N LEU A 99 -7.35 10.94 -6.04
CA LEU A 99 -7.92 11.93 -6.95
C LEU A 99 -6.86 12.96 -7.38
N LEU A 100 -6.10 13.48 -6.41
CA LEU A 100 -5.05 14.46 -6.68
C LEU A 100 -3.91 13.86 -7.51
N LEU A 101 -3.46 12.65 -7.19
CA LEU A 101 -2.43 11.94 -7.92
C LEU A 101 -2.87 11.66 -9.36
N THR A 102 -4.05 11.09 -9.56
CA THR A 102 -4.57 10.75 -10.89
C THR A 102 -4.73 12.01 -11.75
N ARG A 103 -5.23 13.10 -11.19
CA ARG A 103 -5.28 14.40 -11.90
C ARG A 103 -3.89 14.86 -12.35
N ARG A 104 -2.87 14.73 -11.50
CA ARG A 104 -1.50 15.08 -11.86
C ARG A 104 -0.94 14.20 -12.97
N ILE A 105 -1.18 12.90 -12.90
CA ILE A 105 -0.76 11.94 -13.94
C ILE A 105 -1.42 12.31 -15.28
N MET A 106 -2.74 12.55 -15.30
CA MET A 106 -3.47 12.94 -16.51
C MET A 106 -2.96 14.24 -17.13
N GLN A 107 -2.73 15.27 -16.29
CA GLN A 107 -2.16 16.55 -16.73
C GLN A 107 -0.77 16.36 -17.37
N THR A 108 0.08 15.54 -16.73
CA THR A 108 1.42 15.24 -17.25
C THR A 108 1.35 14.48 -18.57
N HIS A 109 0.51 13.45 -18.62
CA HIS A 109 0.32 12.64 -19.84
C HIS A 109 -0.10 13.53 -21.03
N ARG A 110 -1.09 14.40 -20.82
CA ARG A 110 -1.56 15.35 -21.86
C ARG A 110 -0.47 16.31 -22.33
N GLN A 111 0.34 16.81 -21.40
CA GLN A 111 1.44 17.72 -21.74
C GLN A 111 2.53 17.06 -22.61
N TRP A 112 2.76 15.76 -22.43
CA TRP A 112 3.89 15.04 -23.03
C TRP A 112 3.52 14.19 -24.23
N HIS A 113 2.34 13.60 -24.25
CA HIS A 113 1.88 12.69 -25.30
C HIS A 113 0.80 13.30 -26.18
N GLY A 114 0.35 14.53 -25.83
CA GLY A 114 -0.72 15.20 -26.55
C GLY A 114 -2.13 14.77 -26.11
N PRO A 115 -3.17 15.30 -26.72
CA PRO A 115 -4.57 15.09 -26.36
C PRO A 115 -5.13 13.78 -26.98
N GLU A 116 -4.62 12.63 -26.55
CA GLU A 116 -5.14 11.32 -26.99
C GLU A 116 -6.60 11.08 -26.51
N LEU A 117 -6.95 11.63 -25.36
CA LEU A 117 -8.27 11.51 -24.76
C LEU A 117 -9.03 12.84 -24.85
N PRO A 118 -10.39 12.79 -24.93
CA PRO A 118 -11.21 14.01 -24.90
C PRO A 118 -10.91 14.86 -23.67
N PRO A 119 -11.02 16.21 -23.72
CA PRO A 119 -10.77 17.09 -22.58
C PRO A 119 -11.60 16.76 -21.34
N ALA A 120 -12.80 16.22 -21.52
CA ALA A 120 -13.66 15.75 -20.44
C ALA A 120 -13.02 14.62 -19.61
N ALA A 121 -12.15 13.80 -20.21
CA ALA A 121 -11.49 12.68 -19.53
C ALA A 121 -10.60 13.16 -18.37
N ASP A 122 -9.91 14.30 -18.51
CA ASP A 122 -9.07 14.87 -17.44
C ASP A 122 -9.86 15.18 -16.15
N THR A 123 -11.15 15.34 -16.30
CA THR A 123 -12.06 15.71 -15.23
C THR A 123 -12.78 14.50 -14.64
N TRP A 124 -13.27 13.61 -15.51
CA TRP A 124 -14.09 12.47 -15.08
C TRP A 124 -13.28 11.23 -14.70
N LEU A 125 -12.22 10.93 -15.44
CA LEU A 125 -11.42 9.73 -15.19
C LEU A 125 -10.81 9.70 -13.78
N PRO A 126 -10.23 10.80 -13.23
CA PRO A 126 -9.76 10.81 -11.84
C PRO A 126 -10.87 10.52 -10.82
N VAL A 127 -12.09 11.02 -11.06
CA VAL A 127 -13.23 10.78 -10.17
C VAL A 127 -13.70 9.32 -10.26
N LEU A 128 -13.75 8.75 -11.48
CA LEU A 128 -14.12 7.35 -11.68
C LEU A 128 -13.10 6.39 -11.05
N VAL A 129 -11.80 6.64 -11.25
CA VAL A 129 -10.73 5.83 -10.64
C VAL A 129 -10.83 5.89 -9.11
N CYS A 130 -11.04 7.09 -8.56
CA CYS A 130 -11.19 7.27 -7.13
C CYS A 130 -12.45 6.57 -6.59
N GLY A 131 -13.59 6.69 -7.29
CA GLY A 131 -14.84 6.03 -6.91
C GLY A 131 -14.75 4.52 -6.98
N ALA A 132 -14.14 3.98 -8.04
CA ALA A 132 -13.91 2.55 -8.19
C ALA A 132 -13.03 2.02 -7.03
N TRP A 133 -12.01 2.76 -6.62
CA TRP A 133 -11.17 2.37 -5.49
C TRP A 133 -11.90 2.51 -4.14
N LEU A 134 -12.58 3.64 -3.87
CA LEU A 134 -13.29 3.88 -2.61
C LEU A 134 -14.36 2.83 -2.31
N LEU A 135 -15.09 2.40 -3.35
CA LEU A 135 -16.21 1.47 -3.23
C LEU A 135 -15.80 0.03 -3.54
N HIS A 136 -14.51 -0.25 -3.77
CA HIS A 136 -14.07 -1.60 -4.12
C HIS A 136 -14.22 -2.55 -2.91
N PRO A 137 -14.91 -3.70 -3.06
CA PRO A 137 -15.18 -4.62 -1.95
C PRO A 137 -13.92 -5.14 -1.23
N LEU A 138 -12.79 -5.27 -1.91
CA LEU A 138 -11.51 -5.65 -1.29
C LEU A 138 -11.05 -4.69 -0.18
N ASN A 139 -11.48 -3.43 -0.21
CA ASN A 139 -11.13 -2.46 0.82
C ASN A 139 -11.93 -2.63 2.13
N LEU A 140 -12.94 -3.52 2.14
CA LEU A 140 -13.74 -3.79 3.32
C LEU A 140 -12.87 -4.18 4.53
N THR A 141 -11.93 -5.10 4.33
CA THR A 141 -11.01 -5.53 5.37
C THR A 141 -10.07 -4.40 5.81
N SER A 142 -9.62 -3.54 4.90
CA SER A 142 -8.74 -2.40 5.21
C SER A 142 -9.39 -1.36 6.11
N VAL A 143 -10.73 -1.29 6.15
CA VAL A 143 -11.51 -0.34 6.95
C VAL A 143 -12.05 -0.99 8.21
N LEU A 144 -12.75 -2.12 8.09
CA LEU A 144 -13.52 -2.73 9.18
C LEU A 144 -12.71 -3.69 10.05
N TYR A 145 -11.62 -4.27 9.55
CA TYR A 145 -10.66 -5.02 10.33
C TYR A 145 -9.62 -4.05 10.90
N ILE A 146 -9.67 -3.78 12.21
CA ILE A 146 -9.04 -2.61 12.82
C ILE A 146 -7.52 -2.61 12.63
N VAL A 147 -6.86 -3.75 12.84
CA VAL A 147 -5.40 -3.88 12.71
C VAL A 147 -4.90 -3.54 11.30
N GLN A 148 -5.76 -3.67 10.27
CA GLN A 148 -5.41 -3.32 8.90
C GLN A 148 -5.23 -1.81 8.67
N ARG A 149 -5.47 -0.97 9.70
CA ARG A 149 -4.99 0.42 9.71
C ARG A 149 -3.51 0.51 9.31
N MET A 150 -2.70 -0.46 9.71
CA MET A 150 -1.30 -0.52 9.31
C MET A 150 -1.14 -0.50 7.78
N THR A 151 -1.98 -1.26 7.07
CA THR A 151 -2.00 -1.30 5.60
C THR A 151 -2.56 -0.04 5.00
N SER A 152 -3.72 0.43 5.47
CA SER A 152 -4.40 1.61 4.91
C SER A 152 -3.60 2.90 5.16
N LEU A 153 -2.96 3.03 6.33
CA LEU A 153 -2.08 4.17 6.63
C LEU A 153 -0.82 4.15 5.76
N SER A 154 -0.18 2.98 5.60
CA SER A 154 0.94 2.81 4.67
C SER A 154 0.55 3.14 3.23
N ALA A 155 -0.64 2.74 2.78
CA ALA A 155 -1.16 3.05 1.45
C ALA A 155 -1.40 4.56 1.26
N LEU A 156 -2.03 5.24 2.22
CA LEU A 156 -2.22 6.70 2.20
C LEU A 156 -0.88 7.42 2.01
N LEU A 157 0.09 7.08 2.85
CA LEU A 157 1.42 7.70 2.82
C LEU A 157 2.17 7.38 1.52
N THR A 158 2.02 6.16 0.99
CA THR A 158 2.56 5.78 -0.33
C THR A 158 1.95 6.64 -1.44
N VAL A 159 0.64 6.82 -1.48
CA VAL A 159 -0.03 7.66 -2.50
C VAL A 159 0.41 9.13 -2.37
N CYS A 160 0.56 9.66 -1.15
CA CYS A 160 1.12 10.98 -0.92
C CYS A 160 2.56 11.10 -1.43
N GLY A 161 3.39 10.08 -1.20
CA GLY A 161 4.76 10.02 -1.72
C GLY A 161 4.81 10.02 -3.25
N LEU A 162 3.93 9.26 -3.91
CA LEU A 162 3.78 9.26 -5.37
C LEU A 162 3.32 10.61 -5.92
N TYR A 163 2.38 11.26 -5.23
CA TYR A 163 1.96 12.63 -5.59
C TYR A 163 3.14 13.60 -5.54
N CYS A 164 3.95 13.54 -4.48
CA CYS A 164 5.14 14.37 -4.34
C CYS A 164 6.15 14.09 -5.46
N TYR A 165 6.37 12.82 -5.79
CA TYR A 165 7.25 12.42 -6.89
C TYR A 165 6.79 13.02 -8.23
N VAL A 166 5.53 12.79 -8.61
CA VAL A 166 4.97 13.33 -9.86
C VAL A 166 5.05 14.86 -9.89
N ARG A 167 4.75 15.53 -8.77
CA ARG A 167 4.84 16.99 -8.64
C ARG A 167 6.28 17.48 -8.85
N GLY A 168 7.26 16.82 -8.25
CA GLY A 168 8.67 17.17 -8.41
C GLY A 168 9.15 16.99 -9.84
N ARG A 169 8.77 15.88 -10.49
CA ARG A 169 9.10 15.65 -11.91
C ARG A 169 8.47 16.70 -12.84
N GLN A 170 7.22 17.08 -12.60
CA GLN A 170 6.57 18.19 -13.33
C GLN A 170 7.36 19.50 -13.18
N GLN A 171 7.85 19.83 -11.98
CA GLN A 171 8.66 21.02 -11.75
C GLN A 171 10.00 20.96 -12.50
N GLN A 172 10.68 19.80 -12.50
CA GLN A 172 11.93 19.63 -13.24
C GLN A 172 11.73 19.86 -14.75
N LEU A 173 10.63 19.36 -15.30
CA LEU A 173 10.28 19.55 -16.70
C LEU A 173 9.90 21.00 -17.03
N ALA A 174 9.32 21.73 -16.06
CA ALA A 174 9.04 23.18 -16.18
C ALA A 174 10.29 24.06 -15.98
N GLY A 175 11.46 23.46 -15.68
CA GLY A 175 12.71 24.20 -15.51
C GLY A 175 13.05 24.58 -14.07
N SER A 176 12.29 24.10 -13.09
CA SER A 176 12.59 24.26 -11.66
C SER A 176 13.32 23.01 -11.12
N ALA A 177 13.97 23.11 -9.96
CA ALA A 177 14.75 22.00 -9.42
C ALA A 177 13.91 20.73 -9.11
N GLY A 178 12.73 20.91 -8.49
CA GLY A 178 11.77 19.82 -8.17
C GLY A 178 12.23 18.79 -7.13
N TRP A 179 13.51 18.79 -6.75
CA TRP A 179 14.11 17.80 -5.86
C TRP A 179 13.51 17.80 -4.46
N ALA A 180 13.12 18.95 -3.94
CA ALA A 180 12.48 19.03 -2.62
C ALA A 180 11.22 18.17 -2.55
N TRP A 181 10.41 18.16 -3.60
CA TRP A 181 9.22 17.30 -3.71
C TRP A 181 9.59 15.82 -3.85
N ILE A 182 10.55 15.46 -4.71
CA ILE A 182 10.98 14.07 -4.93
C ILE A 182 11.53 13.48 -3.63
N LEU A 183 12.44 14.22 -2.97
CA LEU A 183 13.05 13.78 -1.72
C LEU A 183 12.05 13.73 -0.56
N SER A 184 11.13 14.69 -0.44
CA SER A 184 10.06 14.60 0.57
C SER A 184 9.15 13.40 0.33
N GLY A 185 8.85 13.07 -0.92
CA GLY A 185 8.11 11.86 -1.30
C GLY A 185 8.79 10.59 -0.78
N LEU A 186 10.09 10.45 -0.99
CA LEU A 186 10.83 9.28 -0.55
C LEU A 186 11.14 9.31 0.96
N LEU A 187 11.75 10.40 1.46
CA LEU A 187 12.33 10.42 2.80
C LEU A 187 11.30 10.67 3.90
N ILE A 188 10.26 11.46 3.64
CA ILE A 188 9.21 11.70 4.62
C ILE A 188 8.10 10.65 4.44
N PHE A 189 7.41 10.67 3.31
CA PHE A 189 6.26 9.79 3.11
C PHE A 189 6.66 8.33 2.99
N GLY A 190 7.78 8.01 2.33
CA GLY A 190 8.30 6.65 2.22
C GLY A 190 8.70 6.07 3.57
N SER A 191 9.43 6.83 4.39
CA SER A 191 9.80 6.39 5.74
C SER A 191 8.56 6.19 6.62
N LEU A 192 7.61 7.12 6.62
CA LEU A 192 6.37 6.99 7.38
C LEU A 192 5.52 5.81 6.89
N ALA A 193 5.44 5.58 5.57
CA ALA A 193 4.76 4.42 4.99
C ALA A 193 5.40 3.11 5.44
N PHE A 194 6.73 3.00 5.37
CA PHE A 194 7.49 1.84 5.82
C PHE A 194 7.35 1.61 7.33
N LEU A 195 7.42 2.65 8.13
CA LEU A 195 7.21 2.59 9.59
C LEU A 195 5.75 2.33 9.98
N SER A 196 4.80 2.46 9.04
CA SER A 196 3.42 2.02 9.22
C SER A 196 3.25 0.54 8.91
N LYS A 197 3.80 0.07 7.79
CA LYS A 197 3.87 -1.34 7.37
C LYS A 197 5.00 -1.52 6.36
N GLU A 198 5.62 -2.69 6.37
CA GLU A 198 6.78 -3.04 5.53
C GLU A 198 6.53 -2.84 4.03
N ASN A 199 5.26 -2.95 3.60
CA ASN A 199 4.84 -2.69 2.21
C ASN A 199 5.18 -1.28 1.72
N GLY A 200 5.35 -0.31 2.62
CA GLY A 200 5.82 1.04 2.28
C GLY A 200 7.22 1.08 1.64
N ALA A 201 8.03 0.03 1.83
CA ALA A 201 9.32 -0.12 1.14
C ALA A 201 9.19 -0.21 -0.38
N LEU A 202 8.00 -0.52 -0.91
CA LEU A 202 7.73 -0.60 -2.35
C LEU A 202 7.55 0.78 -3.01
N LEU A 203 7.49 1.86 -2.25
CA LEU A 203 7.27 3.21 -2.79
C LEU A 203 8.28 3.60 -3.89
N PRO A 204 9.61 3.38 -3.74
CA PRO A 204 10.56 3.68 -4.81
C PRO A 204 10.29 2.87 -6.09
N LEU A 205 9.81 1.63 -5.97
CA LEU A 205 9.42 0.80 -7.11
C LEU A 205 8.21 1.39 -7.84
N TYR A 206 7.19 1.84 -7.10
CA TYR A 206 6.03 2.51 -7.71
C TYR A 206 6.42 3.84 -8.37
N MET A 207 7.32 4.62 -7.76
CA MET A 207 7.89 5.82 -8.39
C MET A 207 8.62 5.46 -9.68
N PHE A 208 9.38 4.37 -9.71
CA PHE A 208 10.10 3.89 -10.89
C PHE A 208 9.15 3.48 -12.02
N VAL A 209 8.07 2.78 -11.71
CA VAL A 209 7.02 2.43 -12.70
C VAL A 209 6.41 3.69 -13.30
N ILE A 210 6.09 4.70 -12.48
CA ILE A 210 5.61 6.00 -12.97
C ILE A 210 6.66 6.68 -13.85
N GLU A 211 7.93 6.62 -13.47
CA GLU A 211 9.03 7.20 -14.27
C GLU A 211 9.13 6.54 -15.65
N LEU A 212 9.08 5.21 -15.70
CA LEU A 212 9.11 4.46 -16.96
C LEU A 212 7.91 4.75 -17.86
N ALA A 213 6.73 4.75 -17.28
CA ALA A 213 5.49 4.91 -18.04
C ALA A 213 5.25 6.36 -18.50
N LEU A 214 5.54 7.34 -17.64
CA LEU A 214 5.12 8.73 -17.85
C LEU A 214 6.28 9.65 -18.26
N PHE A 215 7.43 9.58 -17.59
CA PHE A 215 8.53 10.53 -17.76
C PHE A 215 9.69 10.00 -18.61
N ARG A 216 9.89 8.67 -18.64
CA ARG A 216 10.90 7.97 -19.45
C ARG A 216 12.32 8.51 -19.25
N PHE A 217 12.67 8.91 -18.03
CA PHE A 217 13.96 9.52 -17.68
C PHE A 217 14.31 10.79 -18.48
N ARG A 218 13.32 11.49 -19.03
CA ARG A 218 13.56 12.68 -19.82
C ARG A 218 13.75 13.90 -18.93
N ASN A 219 14.67 14.79 -19.32
CA ASN A 219 14.83 16.13 -18.78
C ASN A 219 14.04 17.13 -19.63
N ARG A 220 14.08 18.43 -19.26
CA ARG A 220 13.42 19.53 -19.98
C ARG A 220 13.77 19.57 -21.47
N ASN A 221 15.02 19.25 -21.82
CA ASN A 221 15.54 19.29 -23.19
C ASN A 221 15.38 17.95 -23.93
N GLN A 222 14.50 17.07 -23.46
CA GLN A 222 14.25 15.72 -24.01
C GLN A 222 15.45 14.77 -23.94
N GLY A 223 16.57 15.18 -23.32
CA GLY A 223 17.71 14.32 -23.04
C GLY A 223 17.50 13.46 -21.79
N PHE A 224 18.42 12.54 -21.55
CA PHE A 224 18.41 11.66 -20.39
C PHE A 224 18.69 12.42 -19.09
N HIS A 225 17.94 12.12 -18.02
CA HIS A 225 18.06 12.77 -16.72
C HIS A 225 18.93 11.95 -15.75
N ASN A 226 20.25 12.13 -15.79
CA ASN A 226 21.22 11.39 -14.97
C ASN A 226 20.89 11.44 -13.47
N GLY A 227 20.43 12.58 -12.93
CA GLY A 227 20.07 12.71 -11.52
C GLY A 227 18.94 11.79 -11.10
N ILE A 228 17.93 11.59 -11.96
CA ILE A 228 16.84 10.64 -11.69
C ILE A 228 17.33 9.19 -11.79
N ALA A 229 18.24 8.89 -12.71
CA ALA A 229 18.86 7.56 -12.78
C ALA A 229 19.64 7.25 -11.50
N VAL A 230 20.47 8.20 -11.02
CA VAL A 230 21.18 8.08 -9.73
C VAL A 230 20.20 7.90 -8.57
N PHE A 231 19.10 8.69 -8.53
CA PHE A 231 18.07 8.55 -7.50
C PHE A 231 17.52 7.11 -7.43
N PHE A 232 17.19 6.49 -8.57
CA PHE A 232 16.70 5.11 -8.58
C PHE A 232 17.79 4.07 -8.31
N THR A 233 19.01 4.31 -8.74
CA THR A 233 20.16 3.47 -8.37
C THR A 233 20.31 3.41 -6.84
N LEU A 234 20.25 4.55 -6.17
CA LEU A 234 20.40 4.63 -4.72
C LEU A 234 19.16 4.09 -3.98
N SER A 235 17.95 4.36 -4.47
CA SER A 235 16.71 4.00 -3.75
C SER A 235 16.20 2.58 -4.03
N LEU A 236 16.62 1.93 -5.12
CA LEU A 236 16.22 0.57 -5.48
C LEU A 236 17.38 -0.42 -5.49
N LEU A 237 18.44 -0.14 -6.29
CA LEU A 237 19.53 -1.11 -6.47
C LEU A 237 20.36 -1.29 -5.20
N MET A 238 20.69 -0.22 -4.48
CA MET A 238 21.48 -0.33 -3.26
C MET A 238 20.75 -1.11 -2.15
N PRO A 239 19.47 -0.85 -1.81
CA PRO A 239 18.74 -1.68 -0.87
C PRO A 239 18.57 -3.13 -1.34
N ALA A 240 18.27 -3.35 -2.63
CA ALA A 240 18.14 -4.71 -3.18
C ALA A 240 19.47 -5.49 -3.06
N LEU A 241 20.59 -4.86 -3.35
CA LEU A 241 21.92 -5.46 -3.18
C LEU A 241 22.19 -5.76 -1.70
N GLY A 242 21.85 -4.84 -0.79
CA GLY A 242 21.97 -5.04 0.66
C GLY A 242 21.17 -6.25 1.14
N VAL A 243 19.93 -6.41 0.69
CA VAL A 243 19.09 -7.59 0.97
C VAL A 243 19.75 -8.86 0.40
N LEU A 244 20.21 -8.83 -0.84
CA LEU A 244 20.86 -9.98 -1.48
C LEU A 244 22.11 -10.42 -0.73
N ILE A 245 22.98 -9.48 -0.35
CA ILE A 245 24.19 -9.76 0.44
C ILE A 245 23.81 -10.38 1.79
N SER A 246 22.79 -9.83 2.45
CA SER A 246 22.33 -10.36 3.74
C SER A 246 21.78 -11.79 3.63
N LEU A 247 21.04 -12.09 2.55
CA LEU A 247 20.51 -13.44 2.29
C LEU A 247 21.61 -14.46 1.98
N VAL A 248 22.65 -14.05 1.25
CA VAL A 248 23.81 -14.91 0.97
C VAL A 248 24.67 -15.11 2.21
N GLY A 249 24.85 -14.06 3.02
CA GLY A 249 25.69 -14.13 4.23
C GLY A 249 25.02 -14.77 5.44
N ALA A 250 23.69 -14.76 5.51
CA ALA A 250 22.91 -15.30 6.63
C ALA A 250 21.59 -15.93 6.13
N PRO A 251 21.62 -17.05 5.38
CA PRO A 251 20.43 -17.68 4.81
C PRO A 251 19.41 -18.08 5.87
N ASP A 252 19.84 -18.37 7.09
CA ASP A 252 18.97 -18.74 8.22
C ASP A 252 17.99 -17.63 8.60
N VAL A 253 18.28 -16.37 8.32
CA VAL A 253 17.32 -15.26 8.52
C VAL A 253 16.06 -15.48 7.70
N LEU A 254 16.18 -16.06 6.49
CA LEU A 254 15.04 -16.39 5.64
C LEU A 254 14.54 -17.81 5.90
N LEU A 255 15.44 -18.79 5.95
CA LEU A 255 15.09 -20.21 6.01
C LEU A 255 14.68 -20.65 7.43
N GLY A 256 15.21 -20.02 8.47
CA GLY A 256 14.85 -20.33 9.86
C GLY A 256 13.37 -20.09 10.18
N GLY A 257 12.70 -19.20 9.43
CA GLY A 257 11.26 -19.00 9.55
C GLY A 257 10.39 -20.17 9.06
N TYR A 258 10.99 -21.17 8.40
CA TYR A 258 10.30 -22.37 7.90
C TYR A 258 10.50 -23.61 8.80
N THR A 259 11.38 -23.53 9.80
CA THR A 259 11.52 -24.60 10.80
C THR A 259 10.24 -24.74 11.61
N GLY A 260 9.59 -25.90 11.52
CA GLY A 260 8.31 -26.18 12.19
C GLY A 260 7.05 -25.81 11.40
N ARG A 261 7.16 -25.48 10.11
CA ARG A 261 6.03 -25.36 9.18
C ARG A 261 5.88 -26.63 8.33
N ASP A 262 4.66 -26.89 7.90
CA ASP A 262 4.33 -28.04 7.04
C ASP A 262 4.73 -27.84 5.57
N PHE A 263 5.43 -26.74 5.26
CA PHE A 263 5.86 -26.39 3.91
C PHE A 263 7.23 -25.69 3.93
N ASN A 264 7.98 -25.84 2.86
CA ASN A 264 9.26 -25.18 2.62
C ASN A 264 9.10 -23.91 1.77
N LEU A 265 10.21 -23.14 1.60
CA LEU A 265 10.22 -21.92 0.80
C LEU A 265 9.76 -22.11 -0.65
N GLY A 266 10.19 -23.23 -1.30
CA GLY A 266 9.81 -23.53 -2.69
C GLY A 266 8.31 -23.77 -2.84
N GLU A 267 7.73 -24.59 -1.97
CA GLU A 267 6.29 -24.86 -1.93
C GLU A 267 5.50 -23.58 -1.65
N ARG A 268 5.99 -22.70 -0.77
CA ARG A 268 5.38 -21.40 -0.55
C ARG A 268 5.38 -20.55 -1.81
N VAL A 269 6.53 -20.40 -2.47
CA VAL A 269 6.64 -19.59 -3.71
C VAL A 269 5.69 -20.11 -4.79
N LEU A 270 5.60 -21.43 -4.97
CA LEU A 270 4.67 -22.04 -5.91
C LEU A 270 3.20 -21.77 -5.54
N THR A 271 2.86 -21.85 -4.26
CA THR A 271 1.50 -21.55 -3.78
C THR A 271 1.16 -20.07 -3.98
N GLU A 272 2.10 -19.16 -3.71
CA GLU A 272 1.92 -17.72 -3.89
C GLU A 272 1.59 -17.33 -5.36
N MET A 273 2.05 -18.09 -6.36
CA MET A 273 1.65 -17.85 -7.77
C MET A 273 0.14 -18.04 -7.95
N ARG A 274 -0.46 -19.02 -7.28
CA ARG A 274 -1.92 -19.25 -7.30
C ARG A 274 -2.65 -18.17 -6.50
N VAL A 275 -2.09 -17.78 -5.36
CA VAL A 275 -2.64 -16.69 -4.52
C VAL A 275 -2.65 -15.36 -5.29
N LEU A 276 -1.59 -15.06 -6.06
CA LEU A 276 -1.56 -13.86 -6.91
C LEU A 276 -2.67 -13.86 -7.97
N VAL A 277 -2.90 -14.99 -8.64
CA VAL A 277 -4.01 -15.12 -9.61
C VAL A 277 -5.37 -14.99 -8.92
N PHE A 278 -5.51 -15.56 -7.72
CA PHE A 278 -6.72 -15.39 -6.89
C PHE A 278 -6.96 -13.91 -6.53
N TYR A 279 -5.92 -13.16 -6.11
CA TYR A 279 -6.06 -11.73 -5.85
C TYR A 279 -6.38 -10.91 -7.10
N LEU A 280 -5.80 -11.26 -8.26
CA LEU A 280 -6.17 -10.62 -9.53
C LEU A 280 -7.64 -10.86 -9.89
N LYS A 281 -8.14 -12.08 -9.66
CA LYS A 281 -9.57 -12.40 -9.81
C LYS A 281 -10.42 -11.53 -8.88
N LEU A 282 -10.09 -11.45 -7.59
CA LEU A 282 -10.82 -10.63 -6.63
C LEU A 282 -10.77 -9.13 -6.94
N LEU A 283 -9.67 -8.66 -7.54
CA LEU A 283 -9.53 -7.27 -7.99
C LEU A 283 -10.45 -6.96 -9.17
N LEU A 284 -10.62 -7.89 -10.11
CA LEU A 284 -11.39 -7.68 -11.34
C LEU A 284 -12.85 -8.10 -11.21
N ALA A 285 -13.13 -9.12 -10.41
CA ALA A 285 -14.44 -9.72 -10.22
C ALA A 285 -14.62 -10.19 -8.77
N PRO A 286 -14.78 -9.26 -7.80
CA PRO A 286 -14.92 -9.61 -6.40
C PRO A 286 -16.21 -10.41 -6.13
N SER A 287 -16.08 -11.52 -5.41
CA SER A 287 -17.19 -12.35 -4.96
C SER A 287 -17.30 -12.30 -3.43
N ILE A 288 -18.49 -12.07 -2.90
CA ILE A 288 -18.73 -11.97 -1.44
C ILE A 288 -18.28 -13.25 -0.74
N SER A 289 -18.50 -14.42 -1.36
CA SER A 289 -18.11 -15.73 -0.79
C SER A 289 -16.59 -15.91 -0.67
N GLU A 290 -15.80 -15.13 -1.42
CA GLU A 290 -14.33 -15.20 -1.48
C GLU A 290 -13.66 -14.03 -0.72
N LEU A 291 -14.43 -13.11 -0.16
CA LEU A 291 -13.92 -11.96 0.62
C LEU A 291 -13.75 -12.28 2.11
N GLY A 292 -13.67 -13.56 2.47
CA GLY A 292 -13.40 -13.99 3.83
C GLY A 292 -12.03 -13.56 4.35
N LEU A 293 -11.88 -13.50 5.68
CA LEU A 293 -10.59 -13.23 6.31
C LEU A 293 -9.67 -14.47 6.30
N TYR A 294 -10.23 -15.66 6.11
CA TYR A 294 -9.53 -16.94 6.05
C TYR A 294 -9.57 -17.52 4.64
N HIS A 295 -8.41 -18.03 4.21
CA HIS A 295 -8.21 -18.78 2.98
C HIS A 295 -7.33 -20.01 3.25
N ASP A 296 -7.65 -20.73 4.32
CA ASP A 296 -7.00 -21.99 4.73
C ASP A 296 -7.39 -23.17 3.86
N ASP A 297 -8.39 -23.00 3.00
CA ASP A 297 -8.81 -23.93 1.95
C ASP A 297 -7.86 -23.96 0.73
N ILE A 298 -6.90 -23.01 0.64
CA ILE A 298 -5.93 -22.99 -0.45
C ILE A 298 -4.92 -24.13 -0.29
N GLN A 299 -5.08 -25.17 -1.12
CA GLN A 299 -4.19 -26.31 -1.14
C GLN A 299 -2.73 -25.91 -1.43
N LEU A 300 -1.79 -26.45 -0.64
CA LEU A 300 -0.36 -26.20 -0.82
C LEU A 300 0.14 -26.77 -2.16
N SER A 301 0.92 -26.00 -2.90
CA SER A 301 1.55 -26.45 -4.15
C SER A 301 2.86 -27.18 -3.84
N ARG A 302 2.88 -28.48 -4.06
CA ARG A 302 4.07 -29.30 -3.83
C ARG A 302 5.04 -29.31 -5.02
N ASN A 303 4.49 -29.15 -6.23
CA ASN A 303 5.24 -28.99 -7.47
C ASN A 303 4.37 -28.25 -8.51
N LEU A 304 4.86 -28.13 -9.75
CA LEU A 304 4.16 -27.41 -10.82
C LEU A 304 2.84 -28.06 -11.25
N LEU A 305 2.66 -29.35 -11.03
CA LEU A 305 1.48 -30.10 -11.46
C LEU A 305 0.61 -30.56 -10.28
N ASP A 306 1.06 -30.36 -9.06
CA ASP A 306 0.35 -30.75 -7.84
C ASP A 306 0.15 -29.54 -6.91
N PRO A 307 -1.04 -28.90 -7.02
CA PRO A 307 -2.11 -29.10 -8.00
C PRO A 307 -1.78 -28.48 -9.36
N ALA A 308 -2.38 -28.97 -10.46
CA ALA A 308 -2.14 -28.49 -11.82
C ALA A 308 -2.45 -26.99 -12.00
N THR A 309 -3.30 -26.42 -11.14
CA THR A 309 -3.59 -24.98 -11.11
C THR A 309 -2.33 -24.13 -10.86
N THR A 310 -1.26 -24.70 -10.29
CA THR A 310 0.04 -24.02 -10.10
C THR A 310 0.66 -23.67 -11.44
N LEU A 311 0.72 -24.62 -12.38
CA LEU A 311 1.23 -24.37 -13.73
C LEU A 311 0.37 -23.37 -14.49
N TYR A 312 -0.96 -23.50 -14.42
CA TYR A 312 -1.86 -22.54 -15.09
C TYR A 312 -1.69 -21.13 -14.53
N SER A 313 -1.52 -20.98 -13.22
CA SER A 313 -1.28 -19.66 -12.61
C SER A 313 0.06 -19.05 -13.06
N LEU A 314 1.11 -19.87 -13.15
CA LEU A 314 2.41 -19.42 -13.64
C LEU A 314 2.32 -18.93 -15.09
N LEU A 315 1.64 -19.71 -15.98
CA LEU A 315 1.44 -19.31 -17.36
C LEU A 315 0.59 -18.04 -17.51
N ALA A 316 -0.46 -17.90 -16.70
CA ALA A 316 -1.28 -16.69 -16.68
C ALA A 316 -0.47 -15.46 -16.24
N LEU A 317 0.34 -15.55 -15.18
CA LEU A 317 1.20 -14.46 -14.75
C LEU A 317 2.28 -14.14 -15.77
N ALA A 318 2.89 -15.15 -16.41
CA ALA A 318 3.86 -14.95 -17.48
C ALA A 318 3.25 -14.23 -18.69
N SER A 319 2.02 -14.57 -19.08
CA SER A 319 1.32 -13.91 -20.19
C SER A 319 1.03 -12.43 -19.91
N LEU A 320 0.77 -12.06 -18.65
CA LEU A 320 0.59 -10.66 -18.24
C LEU A 320 1.88 -9.83 -18.28
N LEU A 321 3.04 -10.48 -18.25
CA LEU A 321 4.34 -9.79 -18.32
C LEU A 321 4.80 -9.58 -19.78
N THR A 322 4.24 -10.32 -20.72
CA THR A 322 4.65 -10.31 -22.14
C THR A 322 3.65 -9.58 -23.05
N GLY A 323 2.45 -9.29 -22.59
CA GLY A 323 1.41 -8.51 -23.30
C GLY A 323 1.38 -7.08 -22.89
#